data_6cc66281987c3fe7172e07200250152d
#
_entry.id   6cc66281987c3fe7172e07200250152d
#
_cell.length_a   1.000
_cell.length_b   1.000
_cell.length_c   1.000
_cell.angle_alpha   90.00
_cell.angle_beta   90.00
_cell.angle_gamma   90.00
#
_symmetry.space_group_name_H-M   'P 1'
#
loop_
_entity.id
_entity.type
_entity.pdbx_description
1 polymer ?
#
loop_
_entity_poly.entity_id
_entity_poly.type
_entity_poly.pdbx_seq_one_letter_code
_entity_poly.pdbx_strand_id
1 'polypeptide(L)'
;EVTDDLSLNWRITDGLRLRGQFSVLMRNYTGDLYKDPASASYSASTGNINGEKTESTQKRTVIDGSLSLMYNNTFKGHNLNICLSSNMRQTQSTASETRYRGFPGGDLVSSNYAAEVYGKPSSSDNTTRLVGALLTSNYTYNNIYLADLTGRIDGSSEFGSDKRWSMFWSTGAGLNIHNYDFMKSNELFSMLKFRVSYGLTGKTNFSLYSAKDMYQLQTDSWYPTGYGVFLYQMGNPNLKWERKYTLDYGVEIGLWHDKIYLKASAYDERTIDLITDYTIPSSTGFTSYKENMGKVKNTGVELELRARLYSDRNWLFQLYGSFARNKNTIIEISQAMRDYNKRVEELFSGYNPESSSDSKYAKTYLKYYEGASLTSIYGMKSLGISPTNGKEIYLRRNGDVTDVWSADEWTIIGDTAPKGQGSFGYTLSYKQLSMFASFLYTFGGDAYNNTLVSYVENADIKNDNVDKRVLLDRWQKPGDITTMKDIRDRNVTTGASSRFVQKNNTLQWSSLTMSYNFRPEQLKKLHLSGLRLSFTMNDLFYWSTIRQERGLDYPYSRSFNLTTNIIF
;
A
#
# COMPACT_ATOMS: atom_id res chain seq x y z
N GLU A 1 -9.09 2.18 -24.65
CA GLU A 1 -9.64 3.14 -23.70
C GLU A 1 -10.07 4.40 -24.42
N VAL A 2 -11.28 4.89 -24.15
CA VAL A 2 -11.83 6.15 -24.70
C VAL A 2 -12.32 6.98 -23.51
N THR A 3 -11.98 8.26 -23.49
CA THR A 3 -12.46 9.21 -22.49
C THR A 3 -13.00 10.44 -23.21
N ASP A 4 -14.24 10.80 -22.88
CA ASP A 4 -14.88 12.02 -23.33
C ASP A 4 -15.15 12.92 -22.13
N ASP A 5 -14.65 14.16 -22.18
CA ASP A 5 -14.78 15.15 -21.12
C ASP A 5 -15.51 16.39 -21.64
N LEU A 6 -16.61 16.73 -21.02
CA LEU A 6 -17.35 17.97 -21.26
C LEU A 6 -17.18 18.89 -20.06
N SER A 7 -16.76 20.12 -20.28
CA SER A 7 -16.63 21.14 -19.23
C SER A 7 -17.38 22.42 -19.59
N LEU A 8 -18.12 22.94 -18.63
CA LEU A 8 -18.78 24.23 -18.67
C LEU A 8 -18.16 25.14 -17.62
N ASN A 9 -17.70 26.32 -18.02
CA ASN A 9 -17.26 27.38 -17.12
C ASN A 9 -18.06 28.63 -17.41
N TRP A 10 -18.95 28.98 -16.51
CA TRP A 10 -19.81 30.15 -16.64
C TRP A 10 -19.46 31.17 -15.55
N ARG A 11 -19.00 32.33 -15.96
CA ARG A 11 -18.79 33.50 -15.09
C ARG A 11 -20.10 34.25 -14.98
N ILE A 12 -20.79 34.09 -13.85
CA ILE A 12 -22.09 34.75 -13.59
C ILE A 12 -21.86 36.21 -13.25
N THR A 13 -20.89 36.49 -12.35
CA THR A 13 -20.38 37.80 -12.01
C THR A 13 -18.88 37.76 -11.82
N ASP A 14 -18.22 38.90 -11.51
CA ASP A 14 -16.77 38.94 -11.27
C ASP A 14 -16.32 38.04 -10.12
N GLY A 15 -17.16 37.87 -9.10
CA GLY A 15 -16.86 37.01 -7.95
C GLY A 15 -17.51 35.64 -7.98
N LEU A 16 -18.48 35.39 -8.88
CA LEU A 16 -19.30 34.17 -8.87
C LEU A 16 -19.15 33.38 -10.17
N ARG A 17 -18.73 32.12 -10.05
CA ARG A 17 -18.51 31.20 -11.18
C ARG A 17 -19.23 29.89 -10.95
N LEU A 18 -19.85 29.39 -12.01
CA LEU A 18 -20.40 28.04 -12.07
C LEU A 18 -19.51 27.18 -12.97
N ARG A 19 -19.08 26.03 -12.45
CA ARG A 19 -18.31 25.04 -13.22
C ARG A 19 -19.06 23.71 -13.22
N GLY A 20 -19.37 23.22 -14.40
CA GLY A 20 -19.87 21.87 -14.64
C GLY A 20 -18.82 21.01 -15.32
N GLN A 21 -18.70 19.76 -14.91
CA GLN A 21 -17.89 18.77 -15.58
C GLN A 21 -18.66 17.47 -15.69
N PHE A 22 -18.57 16.85 -16.85
CA PHE A 22 -19.14 15.53 -17.12
C PHE A 22 -18.12 14.74 -17.89
N SER A 23 -17.81 13.52 -17.44
CA SER A 23 -16.83 12.64 -18.05
C SER A 23 -17.38 11.24 -18.18
N VAL A 24 -17.10 10.61 -19.32
CA VAL A 24 -17.39 9.20 -19.57
C VAL A 24 -16.08 8.54 -19.97
N LEU A 25 -15.64 7.56 -19.19
CA LEU A 25 -14.50 6.72 -19.50
C LEU A 25 -14.98 5.30 -19.81
N MET A 26 -14.60 4.79 -20.97
CA MET A 26 -14.85 3.41 -21.37
C MET A 26 -13.53 2.71 -21.61
N ARG A 27 -13.30 1.61 -20.89
CA ARG A 27 -12.12 0.77 -21.05
C ARG A 27 -12.56 -0.64 -21.35
N ASN A 28 -12.10 -1.15 -22.50
CA ASN A 28 -12.20 -2.57 -22.83
C ASN A 28 -10.80 -3.17 -22.76
N TYR A 29 -10.69 -4.27 -22.07
CA TYR A 29 -9.46 -5.06 -21.95
C TYR A 29 -9.79 -6.49 -22.34
N THR A 30 -8.96 -7.06 -23.23
CA THR A 30 -8.95 -8.48 -23.56
C THR A 30 -7.55 -9.00 -23.26
N GLY A 31 -7.45 -10.13 -22.61
CA GLY A 31 -6.17 -10.73 -22.27
C GLY A 31 -6.23 -12.24 -22.44
N ASP A 32 -5.17 -12.78 -23.04
CA ASP A 32 -4.95 -14.20 -23.18
C ASP A 32 -3.72 -14.59 -22.38
N LEU A 33 -3.87 -15.57 -21.53
CA LEU A 33 -2.75 -16.22 -20.84
C LEU A 33 -2.65 -17.65 -21.34
N TYR A 34 -1.55 -17.97 -22.04
CA TYR A 34 -1.28 -19.31 -22.55
C TYR A 34 -0.14 -19.96 -21.79
N LYS A 35 -0.32 -21.21 -21.42
CA LYS A 35 0.67 -22.05 -20.76
C LYS A 35 0.93 -23.25 -21.65
N ASP A 36 2.13 -23.32 -22.18
CA ASP A 36 2.54 -24.35 -23.12
C ASP A 36 2.44 -25.77 -22.51
N PRO A 37 1.93 -26.79 -23.23
CA PRO A 37 1.88 -28.17 -22.75
C PRO A 37 3.26 -28.76 -22.43
N ALA A 38 4.34 -28.26 -23.02
CA ALA A 38 5.71 -28.65 -22.72
C ALA A 38 6.29 -27.95 -21.46
N SER A 39 5.51 -27.07 -20.81
CA SER A 39 5.94 -26.41 -19.57
C SER A 39 6.30 -27.41 -18.48
N ALA A 40 7.35 -27.13 -17.72
CA ALA A 40 7.78 -27.95 -16.57
C ALA A 40 6.66 -28.19 -15.54
N SER A 41 5.64 -27.33 -15.47
CA SER A 41 4.49 -27.54 -14.59
C SER A 41 3.63 -28.75 -14.94
N TYR A 42 3.81 -29.35 -16.12
CA TYR A 42 3.13 -30.58 -16.55
C TYR A 42 4.06 -31.81 -16.54
N SER A 43 5.29 -31.68 -16.08
CA SER A 43 6.30 -32.76 -16.10
C SER A 43 5.88 -34.04 -15.39
N ALA A 44 4.95 -33.96 -14.43
CA ALA A 44 4.37 -35.10 -13.71
C ALA A 44 3.02 -35.58 -14.26
N SER A 45 2.49 -34.96 -15.32
CA SER A 45 1.19 -35.27 -15.89
C SER A 45 1.30 -36.42 -16.92
N THR A 46 0.46 -37.44 -16.79
CA THR A 46 0.45 -38.59 -17.68
C THR A 46 -0.68 -38.59 -18.74
N GLY A 47 -1.35 -37.43 -18.93
CA GLY A 47 -2.52 -37.33 -19.83
C GLY A 47 -2.32 -36.35 -20.98
N ASN A 48 -3.16 -36.48 -22.03
CA ASN A 48 -3.20 -35.60 -23.21
C ASN A 48 -3.89 -34.25 -22.95
N ILE A 49 -3.98 -33.80 -21.68
CA ILE A 49 -4.75 -32.62 -21.27
C ILE A 49 -3.78 -31.52 -20.78
N ASN A 50 -2.54 -31.55 -21.27
CA ASN A 50 -1.53 -30.54 -20.93
C ASN A 50 -1.75 -29.27 -21.77
N GLY A 51 -1.27 -28.16 -21.26
CA GLY A 51 -1.49 -26.85 -21.87
C GLY A 51 -2.81 -26.22 -21.42
N GLU A 52 -2.75 -24.95 -21.07
CA GLU A 52 -3.91 -24.19 -20.57
C GLU A 52 -3.93 -22.82 -21.25
N LYS A 53 -5.10 -22.37 -21.66
CA LYS A 53 -5.35 -21.01 -22.12
C LYS A 53 -6.48 -20.39 -21.31
N THR A 54 -6.25 -19.22 -20.77
CA THR A 54 -7.27 -18.41 -20.11
C THR A 54 -7.56 -17.20 -20.99
N GLU A 55 -8.77 -17.07 -21.46
CA GLU A 55 -9.26 -15.89 -22.16
C GLU A 55 -10.09 -15.04 -21.20
N SER A 56 -9.72 -13.78 -21.06
CA SER A 56 -10.40 -12.83 -20.18
C SER A 56 -10.82 -11.57 -20.94
N THR A 57 -12.03 -11.11 -20.67
CA THR A 57 -12.55 -9.85 -21.17
C THR A 57 -13.05 -9.02 -20.01
N GLN A 58 -12.63 -7.77 -19.93
CA GLN A 58 -13.10 -6.82 -18.95
C GLN A 58 -13.58 -5.55 -19.64
N LYS A 59 -14.77 -5.09 -19.28
CA LYS A 59 -15.33 -3.81 -19.70
C LYS A 59 -15.58 -2.97 -18.46
N ARG A 60 -15.05 -1.77 -18.45
CA ARG A 60 -15.27 -0.81 -17.37
C ARG A 60 -15.79 0.50 -17.95
N THR A 61 -16.94 0.94 -17.44
CA THR A 61 -17.51 2.24 -17.76
C THR A 61 -17.56 3.06 -16.48
N VAL A 62 -16.98 4.25 -16.51
CA VAL A 62 -17.05 5.22 -15.41
C VAL A 62 -17.75 6.47 -15.92
N ILE A 63 -18.78 6.89 -15.24
CA ILE A 63 -19.51 8.13 -15.49
C ILE A 63 -19.30 9.03 -14.28
N ASP A 64 -18.66 10.17 -14.50
CA ASP A 64 -18.41 11.19 -13.50
C ASP A 64 -19.14 12.48 -13.85
N GLY A 65 -19.84 13.06 -12.88
CA GLY A 65 -20.46 14.36 -13.01
C GLY A 65 -20.14 15.22 -11.80
N SER A 66 -19.84 16.50 -12.02
CA SER A 66 -19.70 17.47 -10.93
C SER A 66 -20.25 18.83 -11.31
N LEU A 67 -20.82 19.51 -10.34
CA LEU A 67 -21.29 20.88 -10.45
C LEU A 67 -20.76 21.67 -9.25
N SER A 68 -20.09 22.79 -9.51
CA SER A 68 -19.45 23.60 -8.47
C SER A 68 -19.81 25.07 -8.66
N LEU A 69 -20.33 25.68 -7.62
CA LEU A 69 -20.56 27.12 -7.52
C LEU A 69 -19.48 27.73 -6.64
N MET A 70 -18.67 28.60 -7.22
CA MET A 70 -17.52 29.21 -6.56
C MET A 70 -17.74 30.72 -6.43
N TYR A 71 -17.61 31.19 -5.20
CA TYR A 71 -17.62 32.61 -4.87
C TYR A 71 -16.27 33.04 -4.34
N ASN A 72 -15.66 34.03 -4.99
CA ASN A 72 -14.39 34.64 -4.58
C ASN A 72 -14.57 36.15 -4.47
N ASN A 73 -14.21 36.70 -3.33
CA ASN A 73 -14.27 38.14 -3.14
C ASN A 73 -13.12 38.62 -2.26
N THR A 74 -12.55 39.78 -2.62
CA THR A 74 -11.49 40.43 -1.85
C THR A 74 -11.91 41.88 -1.59
N PHE A 75 -12.02 42.26 -0.32
CA PHE A 75 -12.40 43.61 0.10
C PHE A 75 -11.66 44.03 1.39
N LYS A 76 -11.09 45.18 1.42
CA LYS A 76 -10.44 45.77 2.62
C LYS A 76 -9.54 44.80 3.41
N GLY A 77 -8.71 44.02 2.70
CA GLY A 77 -7.83 43.02 3.33
C GLY A 77 -8.48 41.68 3.67
N HIS A 78 -9.78 41.55 3.48
CA HIS A 78 -10.51 40.27 3.61
C HIS A 78 -10.53 39.55 2.26
N ASN A 79 -10.13 38.30 2.24
CA ASN A 79 -10.24 37.41 1.08
C ASN A 79 -11.10 36.22 1.48
N LEU A 80 -12.21 36.03 0.79
CA LEU A 80 -13.18 34.95 1.06
C LEU A 80 -13.39 34.13 -0.20
N ASN A 81 -13.13 32.83 -0.08
CA ASN A 81 -13.39 31.85 -1.12
C ASN A 81 -14.39 30.83 -0.58
N ILE A 82 -15.55 30.70 -1.21
CA ILE A 82 -16.55 29.69 -0.88
C ILE A 82 -16.78 28.84 -2.11
N CYS A 83 -16.80 27.52 -1.94
CA CYS A 83 -17.16 26.58 -2.99
C CYS A 83 -18.23 25.62 -2.48
N LEU A 84 -19.38 25.62 -3.14
CA LEU A 84 -20.42 24.60 -2.99
C LEU A 84 -20.35 23.69 -4.21
N SER A 85 -20.13 22.40 -3.98
CA SER A 85 -19.99 21.43 -5.05
C SER A 85 -20.83 20.19 -4.80
N SER A 86 -21.37 19.62 -5.86
CA SER A 86 -21.98 18.28 -5.86
C SER A 86 -21.25 17.42 -6.86
N ASN A 87 -21.06 16.17 -6.54
CA ASN A 87 -20.45 15.19 -7.43
C ASN A 87 -21.21 13.87 -7.42
N MET A 88 -21.19 13.20 -8.56
CA MET A 88 -21.69 11.84 -8.69
C MET A 88 -20.72 11.02 -9.51
N ARG A 89 -20.58 9.75 -9.13
CA ARG A 89 -19.80 8.76 -9.88
C ARG A 89 -20.57 7.46 -9.97
N GLN A 90 -20.64 6.88 -11.16
CA GLN A 90 -21.06 5.51 -11.35
C GLN A 90 -19.94 4.74 -12.04
N THR A 91 -19.58 3.60 -11.47
CA THR A 91 -18.65 2.67 -12.08
C THR A 91 -19.37 1.36 -12.33
N GLN A 92 -19.38 0.92 -13.57
CA GLN A 92 -19.84 -0.41 -13.96
C GLN A 92 -18.65 -1.19 -14.49
N SER A 93 -18.46 -2.41 -14.00
CA SER A 93 -17.39 -3.30 -14.41
C SER A 93 -17.96 -4.68 -14.66
N THR A 94 -17.87 -5.13 -15.91
CA THR A 94 -18.22 -6.50 -16.30
C THR A 94 -16.95 -7.24 -16.64
N ALA A 95 -16.82 -8.48 -16.17
CA ALA A 95 -15.70 -9.35 -16.50
C ALA A 95 -16.22 -10.74 -16.87
N SER A 96 -15.55 -11.38 -17.81
CA SER A 96 -15.78 -12.78 -18.15
C SER A 96 -14.44 -13.48 -18.33
N GLU A 97 -14.38 -14.73 -17.90
CA GLU A 97 -13.20 -15.59 -18.02
C GLU A 97 -13.62 -16.98 -18.47
N THR A 98 -12.93 -17.51 -19.46
CA THR A 98 -13.07 -18.88 -19.93
C THR A 98 -11.71 -19.54 -19.97
N ARG A 99 -11.60 -20.75 -19.44
CA ARG A 99 -10.36 -21.53 -19.44
C ARG A 99 -10.51 -22.72 -20.35
N TYR A 100 -9.46 -23.00 -21.09
CA TYR A 100 -9.35 -24.11 -22.01
C TYR A 100 -8.11 -24.93 -21.65
N ARG A 101 -8.15 -26.24 -21.87
CA ARG A 101 -7.00 -27.10 -21.67
C ARG A 101 -6.88 -28.18 -22.74
N GLY A 102 -5.70 -28.82 -22.80
CA GLY A 102 -5.40 -29.88 -23.77
C GLY A 102 -5.03 -29.32 -25.12
N PHE A 103 -3.92 -28.59 -25.20
CA PHE A 103 -3.40 -28.06 -26.47
C PHE A 103 -2.35 -28.98 -27.09
N PRO A 104 -2.29 -29.07 -28.44
CA PRO A 104 -1.32 -29.92 -29.12
C PRO A 104 0.13 -29.42 -29.06
N GLY A 105 0.35 -28.15 -28.66
CA GLY A 105 1.67 -27.52 -28.58
C GLY A 105 2.07 -26.73 -29.83
N GLY A 106 3.23 -26.07 -29.78
CA GLY A 106 3.71 -25.21 -30.86
C GLY A 106 2.85 -23.94 -31.00
N ASP A 107 2.67 -23.46 -32.22
CA ASP A 107 1.91 -22.25 -32.56
C ASP A 107 0.38 -22.43 -32.54
N LEU A 108 -0.11 -23.63 -32.16
CA LEU A 108 -1.54 -23.95 -32.14
C LEU A 108 -2.20 -23.48 -30.84
N VAL A 109 -2.22 -22.17 -30.63
CA VAL A 109 -2.68 -21.50 -29.40
C VAL A 109 -4.12 -21.00 -29.45
N SER A 110 -4.84 -21.22 -30.56
CA SER A 110 -6.26 -20.86 -30.64
C SER A 110 -7.10 -21.77 -29.76
N SER A 111 -8.11 -21.22 -29.09
CA SER A 111 -9.06 -21.96 -28.24
C SER A 111 -9.76 -23.12 -28.99
N ASN A 112 -9.86 -23.03 -30.33
CA ASN A 112 -10.41 -24.10 -31.16
C ASN A 112 -9.56 -25.39 -31.15
N TYR A 113 -8.30 -25.33 -30.76
CA TYR A 113 -7.40 -26.48 -30.68
C TYR A 113 -7.37 -27.12 -29.28
N ALA A 114 -8.08 -26.53 -28.32
CA ALA A 114 -8.20 -27.11 -27.00
C ALA A 114 -9.03 -28.38 -27.02
N ALA A 115 -8.66 -29.36 -26.21
CA ALA A 115 -9.44 -30.58 -26.07
C ALA A 115 -10.76 -30.33 -25.35
N GLU A 116 -10.79 -29.40 -24.40
CA GLU A 116 -12.00 -29.11 -23.64
C GLU A 116 -11.98 -27.69 -23.00
N VAL A 117 -13.16 -27.21 -22.63
CA VAL A 117 -13.33 -26.08 -21.71
C VAL A 117 -13.09 -26.57 -20.29
N TYR A 118 -12.13 -25.95 -19.61
CA TYR A 118 -11.74 -26.34 -18.25
C TYR A 118 -12.53 -25.56 -17.20
N GLY A 119 -13.41 -26.27 -16.53
CA GLY A 119 -14.29 -25.67 -15.54
C GLY A 119 -15.44 -24.87 -16.17
N LYS A 120 -16.26 -24.29 -15.32
CA LYS A 120 -17.38 -23.44 -15.76
C LYS A 120 -16.89 -22.03 -16.08
N PRO A 121 -17.22 -21.44 -17.25
CA PRO A 121 -16.94 -20.05 -17.52
C PRO A 121 -17.51 -19.15 -16.42
N SER A 122 -16.74 -18.17 -15.99
CA SER A 122 -17.14 -17.20 -14.97
C SER A 122 -17.49 -15.85 -15.58
N SER A 123 -18.46 -15.17 -14.98
CA SER A 123 -18.79 -13.80 -15.32
C SER A 123 -19.16 -13.01 -14.07
N SER A 124 -18.86 -11.72 -14.09
CA SER A 124 -19.28 -10.81 -13.03
C SER A 124 -19.77 -9.50 -13.63
N ASP A 125 -20.79 -8.90 -13.02
CA ASP A 125 -21.27 -7.55 -13.31
C ASP A 125 -21.42 -6.78 -12.00
N ASN A 126 -20.62 -5.73 -11.85
CA ASN A 126 -20.53 -4.95 -10.63
C ASN A 126 -20.84 -3.49 -10.94
N THR A 127 -21.76 -2.90 -10.20
CA THR A 127 -22.09 -1.48 -10.29
C THR A 127 -21.96 -0.81 -8.94
N THR A 128 -21.15 0.25 -8.88
CA THR A 128 -21.03 1.12 -7.70
C THR A 128 -21.47 2.53 -8.03
N ARG A 129 -22.08 3.20 -7.05
CA ARG A 129 -22.53 4.59 -7.15
C ARG A 129 -22.10 5.36 -5.93
N LEU A 130 -21.55 6.53 -6.17
CA LEU A 130 -21.17 7.50 -5.15
C LEU A 130 -21.82 8.84 -5.51
N VAL A 131 -22.44 9.48 -4.53
CA VAL A 131 -22.98 10.85 -4.65
C VAL A 131 -22.53 11.64 -3.44
N GLY A 132 -22.09 12.87 -3.65
CA GLY A 132 -21.64 13.72 -2.56
C GLY A 132 -21.95 15.18 -2.77
N ALA A 133 -21.99 15.90 -1.66
CA ALA A 133 -22.04 17.36 -1.65
C ALA A 133 -20.95 17.89 -0.72
N LEU A 134 -20.27 18.95 -1.14
CA LEU A 134 -19.12 19.55 -0.48
C LEU A 134 -19.33 21.06 -0.36
N LEU A 135 -19.10 21.57 0.83
CA LEU A 135 -18.94 23.00 1.10
C LEU A 135 -17.52 23.24 1.61
N THR A 136 -16.78 24.12 0.95
CA THR A 136 -15.50 24.62 1.46
C THR A 136 -15.56 26.13 1.60
N SER A 137 -14.96 26.65 2.65
CA SER A 137 -14.78 28.07 2.88
C SER A 137 -13.35 28.34 3.33
N ASN A 138 -12.63 29.16 2.59
CA ASN A 138 -11.30 29.63 2.95
C ASN A 138 -11.38 31.16 3.17
N TYR A 139 -10.97 31.60 4.33
CA TYR A 139 -10.95 32.99 4.71
C TYR A 139 -9.55 33.43 5.10
N THR A 140 -9.15 34.58 4.57
CA THR A 140 -7.86 35.17 4.90
C THR A 140 -8.05 36.64 5.20
N TYR A 141 -7.47 37.11 6.31
CA TYR A 141 -7.45 38.53 6.67
C TYR A 141 -6.03 39.08 6.64
N ASN A 142 -5.82 40.15 5.85
CA ASN A 142 -4.54 40.79 5.60
C ASN A 142 -3.41 39.86 5.16
N ASN A 143 -3.74 38.69 4.61
CA ASN A 143 -2.82 37.57 4.33
C ASN A 143 -2.06 37.06 5.58
N ILE A 144 -2.48 37.44 6.79
CA ILE A 144 -1.88 37.06 8.07
C ILE A 144 -2.68 35.91 8.70
N TYR A 145 -3.98 36.13 8.90
CA TYR A 145 -4.85 35.17 9.57
C TYR A 145 -5.57 34.32 8.55
N LEU A 146 -5.49 33.02 8.71
CA LEU A 146 -6.11 32.02 7.83
C LEU A 146 -7.12 31.21 8.61
N ALA A 147 -8.28 30.95 8.01
CA ALA A 147 -9.29 30.05 8.55
C ALA A 147 -9.90 29.24 7.42
N ASP A 148 -10.01 27.94 7.61
CA ASP A 148 -10.54 26.98 6.64
C ASP A 148 -11.66 26.17 7.28
N LEU A 149 -12.74 25.98 6.53
CA LEU A 149 -13.87 25.13 6.91
C LEU A 149 -14.26 24.26 5.72
N THR A 150 -14.38 22.97 5.96
CA THR A 150 -14.88 22.01 4.97
C THR A 150 -15.96 21.17 5.61
N GLY A 151 -17.07 21.01 4.91
CA GLY A 151 -18.15 20.08 5.25
C GLY A 151 -18.50 19.27 4.02
N ARG A 152 -18.62 17.95 4.17
CA ARG A 152 -18.93 17.02 3.09
C ARG A 152 -19.94 15.97 3.56
N ILE A 153 -20.89 15.65 2.71
CA ILE A 153 -21.78 14.53 2.89
C ILE A 153 -21.67 13.60 1.69
N ASP A 154 -21.41 12.33 1.94
CA ASP A 154 -21.28 11.31 0.90
C ASP A 154 -22.23 10.15 1.13
N GLY A 155 -22.81 9.66 0.03
CA GLY A 155 -23.62 8.46 -0.02
C GLY A 155 -23.02 7.45 -1.00
N SER A 156 -22.80 6.20 -0.56
CA SER A 156 -22.28 5.13 -1.39
C SER A 156 -23.19 3.92 -1.40
N SER A 157 -23.34 3.29 -2.58
CA SER A 157 -24.11 2.06 -2.75
C SER A 157 -23.42 0.81 -2.15
N GLU A 158 -22.17 0.94 -1.73
CA GLU A 158 -21.37 -0.16 -1.14
C GLU A 158 -21.78 -0.44 0.30
N PHE A 159 -22.32 0.56 1.01
CA PHE A 159 -22.74 0.43 2.40
C PHE A 159 -24.13 -0.16 2.57
N GLY A 160 -24.41 -0.60 3.79
CA GLY A 160 -25.72 -1.07 4.22
C GLY A 160 -26.81 -0.02 3.99
N SER A 161 -28.06 -0.48 3.81
CA SER A 161 -29.19 0.40 3.48
C SER A 161 -29.35 1.57 4.44
N ASP A 162 -29.06 1.33 5.72
CA ASP A 162 -29.33 2.29 6.80
C ASP A 162 -28.14 3.20 7.11
N LYS A 163 -26.95 2.91 6.55
CA LYS A 163 -25.69 3.62 6.82
C LYS A 163 -24.97 4.12 5.57
N ARG A 164 -25.71 4.29 4.47
CA ARG A 164 -25.16 4.74 3.18
C ARG A 164 -24.55 6.12 3.23
N TRP A 165 -25.15 7.03 4.03
CA TRP A 165 -24.75 8.42 4.12
C TRP A 165 -23.84 8.65 5.30
N SER A 166 -22.77 9.42 5.09
CA SER A 166 -21.88 9.86 6.15
C SER A 166 -21.48 11.31 5.95
N MET A 167 -21.30 12.01 7.07
CA MET A 167 -20.85 13.39 7.08
C MET A 167 -19.40 13.45 7.54
N PHE A 168 -18.60 14.21 6.79
CA PHE A 168 -17.19 14.48 7.07
C PHE A 168 -16.98 15.98 7.17
N TRP A 169 -16.01 16.39 7.95
CA TRP A 169 -15.73 17.81 8.13
C TRP A 169 -14.29 18.03 8.53
N SER A 170 -13.78 19.23 8.25
CA SER A 170 -12.51 19.69 8.79
C SER A 170 -12.56 21.19 9.02
N THR A 171 -11.83 21.63 10.03
CA THR A 171 -11.60 23.04 10.31
C THR A 171 -10.10 23.26 10.50
N GLY A 172 -9.61 24.38 10.03
CA GLY A 172 -8.22 24.76 10.13
C GLY A 172 -8.06 26.23 10.47
N ALA A 173 -6.97 26.54 11.14
CA ALA A 173 -6.52 27.90 11.37
C ALA A 173 -5.03 28.01 11.05
N GLY A 174 -4.60 29.16 10.54
CA GLY A 174 -3.21 29.43 10.20
C GLY A 174 -2.82 30.88 10.46
N LEU A 175 -1.52 31.06 10.63
CA LEU A 175 -0.93 32.36 10.89
C LEU A 175 0.33 32.53 10.02
N ASN A 176 0.31 33.51 9.13
CA ASN A 176 1.46 33.92 8.31
C ASN A 176 2.22 35.03 9.03
N ILE A 177 3.15 34.66 9.90
CA ILE A 177 3.91 35.61 10.72
C ILE A 177 4.78 36.53 9.85
N HIS A 178 5.31 36.02 8.74
CA HIS A 178 6.16 36.78 7.82
C HIS A 178 5.43 37.98 7.18
N ASN A 179 4.12 38.08 7.23
CA ASN A 179 3.32 39.17 6.69
C ASN A 179 3.07 40.31 7.71
N TYR A 180 3.49 40.15 8.96
CA TYR A 180 3.46 41.26 9.91
C TYR A 180 4.51 42.31 9.57
N ASP A 181 4.22 43.59 9.83
CA ASP A 181 5.10 44.69 9.47
C ASP A 181 6.50 44.58 10.10
N PHE A 182 6.60 44.09 11.33
CA PHE A 182 7.88 43.86 12.00
C PHE A 182 8.73 42.75 11.37
N MET A 183 8.13 41.87 10.57
CA MET A 183 8.82 40.77 9.89
C MET A 183 9.19 41.12 8.44
N LYS A 184 8.54 42.12 7.82
CA LYS A 184 8.76 42.46 6.41
C LYS A 184 10.18 42.90 6.08
N SER A 185 10.87 43.47 7.05
CA SER A 185 12.28 43.89 6.91
C SER A 185 13.28 42.80 7.32
N ASN A 186 12.81 41.62 7.71
CA ASN A 186 13.67 40.55 8.17
C ASN A 186 14.30 39.82 6.99
N GLU A 187 15.61 39.90 6.82
CA GLU A 187 16.33 39.24 5.74
C GLU A 187 16.50 37.73 5.94
N LEU A 188 16.34 37.25 7.18
CA LEU A 188 16.49 35.82 7.50
C LEU A 188 15.23 35.01 7.13
N PHE A 189 14.05 35.48 7.56
CA PHE A 189 12.80 34.78 7.33
C PHE A 189 12.03 35.34 6.13
N SER A 190 12.02 34.62 5.01
CA SER A 190 11.17 34.91 3.86
C SER A 190 9.77 34.35 4.02
N MET A 191 9.62 33.27 4.78
CA MET A 191 8.36 32.65 5.14
C MET A 191 8.41 32.15 6.57
N LEU A 192 7.34 32.41 7.32
CA LEU A 192 7.09 31.81 8.63
C LEU A 192 5.58 31.66 8.79
N LYS A 193 5.11 30.43 8.70
CA LYS A 193 3.68 30.10 8.74
C LYS A 193 3.44 28.97 9.73
N PHE A 194 2.43 29.14 10.57
CA PHE A 194 1.90 28.10 11.44
C PHE A 194 0.51 27.73 10.99
N ARG A 195 0.16 26.44 11.15
CA ARG A 195 -1.18 25.93 10.90
C ARG A 195 -1.56 24.86 11.90
N VAL A 196 -2.84 24.77 12.19
CA VAL A 196 -3.46 23.69 12.92
C VAL A 196 -4.74 23.31 12.21
N SER A 197 -5.01 22.03 12.09
CA SER A 197 -6.28 21.56 11.54
C SER A 197 -6.78 20.35 12.33
N TYR A 198 -8.11 20.27 12.43
CA TYR A 198 -8.80 19.13 13.02
C TYR A 198 -9.96 18.73 12.15
N GLY A 199 -10.11 17.43 11.92
CA GLY A 199 -11.15 16.96 11.03
C GLY A 199 -11.48 15.48 11.16
N LEU A 200 -12.60 15.13 10.56
CA LEU A 200 -13.12 13.78 10.41
C LEU A 200 -13.15 13.41 8.94
N THR A 201 -12.47 12.33 8.57
CA THR A 201 -12.53 11.73 7.23
C THR A 201 -13.04 10.31 7.31
N GLY A 202 -13.59 9.81 6.20
CA GLY A 202 -14.07 8.44 6.08
C GLY A 202 -13.29 7.64 5.05
N LYS A 203 -13.23 6.33 5.26
CA LYS A 203 -12.63 5.38 4.33
C LYS A 203 -13.54 4.17 4.15
N THR A 204 -13.56 3.63 2.92
CA THR A 204 -14.12 2.31 2.59
C THR A 204 -12.96 1.33 2.46
N ASN A 205 -13.01 0.20 3.11
CA ASN A 205 -11.95 -0.80 3.07
C ASN A 205 -12.54 -2.22 3.12
N PHE A 206 -13.47 -2.50 2.20
CA PHE A 206 -14.11 -3.81 2.10
C PHE A 206 -14.52 -4.13 0.66
N SER A 207 -14.77 -5.40 0.39
CA SER A 207 -15.21 -5.86 -0.91
C SER A 207 -16.67 -5.44 -1.20
N LEU A 208 -16.97 -5.26 -2.48
CA LEU A 208 -18.35 -4.99 -2.95
C LEU A 208 -19.33 -5.99 -2.35
N TYR A 209 -20.53 -5.51 -2.05
CA TYR A 209 -21.64 -6.30 -1.52
C TYR A 209 -21.46 -6.88 -0.11
N SER A 210 -20.38 -6.55 0.62
CA SER A 210 -20.19 -7.02 2.01
C SER A 210 -21.32 -6.62 2.97
N ALA A 211 -22.08 -5.58 2.62
CA ALA A 211 -23.25 -5.12 3.38
C ALA A 211 -24.56 -5.82 2.99
N LYS A 212 -24.54 -6.72 2.01
CA LYS A 212 -25.75 -7.36 1.46
C LYS A 212 -25.65 -8.88 1.51
N ASP A 213 -26.78 -9.51 1.78
CA ASP A 213 -26.90 -10.95 1.58
C ASP A 213 -26.74 -11.28 0.09
N MET A 214 -25.89 -12.26 -0.19
CA MET A 214 -25.68 -12.76 -1.55
C MET A 214 -26.15 -14.19 -1.66
N TYR A 215 -26.90 -14.49 -2.72
CA TYR A 215 -27.44 -15.79 -3.00
C TYR A 215 -26.73 -16.41 -4.20
N GLN A 216 -26.47 -17.71 -4.13
CA GLN A 216 -25.91 -18.48 -5.23
C GLN A 216 -26.93 -19.50 -5.74
N LEU A 217 -27.12 -19.49 -7.07
CA LEU A 217 -27.90 -20.51 -7.76
C LEU A 217 -27.07 -21.81 -7.86
N GLN A 218 -27.62 -22.92 -7.41
CA GLN A 218 -27.05 -24.25 -7.61
C GLN A 218 -27.56 -24.83 -8.92
N THR A 219 -26.78 -24.66 -9.98
CA THR A 219 -27.16 -25.15 -11.31
C THR A 219 -27.12 -26.68 -11.44
N ASP A 220 -26.48 -27.36 -10.49
CA ASP A 220 -26.39 -28.84 -10.43
C ASP A 220 -27.48 -29.45 -9.55
N SER A 221 -28.24 -28.61 -8.83
CA SER A 221 -29.37 -29.04 -7.99
C SER A 221 -30.68 -28.49 -8.56
N TRP A 222 -31.38 -29.36 -9.27
CA TRP A 222 -32.60 -28.99 -9.96
C TRP A 222 -33.82 -29.58 -9.25
N TYR A 223 -34.83 -28.78 -9.02
CA TYR A 223 -36.12 -29.14 -8.47
C TYR A 223 -37.21 -28.94 -9.53
N PRO A 224 -38.40 -29.61 -9.42
CA PRO A 224 -39.51 -29.40 -10.34
C PRO A 224 -39.96 -27.92 -10.49
N THR A 225 -39.68 -27.10 -9.46
CA THR A 225 -40.01 -25.67 -9.40
C THR A 225 -38.87 -24.76 -9.84
N GLY A 226 -37.68 -25.28 -10.19
CA GLY A 226 -36.51 -24.55 -10.64
C GLY A 226 -35.19 -24.93 -9.95
N TYR A 227 -34.18 -24.08 -10.10
CA TYR A 227 -32.87 -24.32 -9.50
C TYR A 227 -32.86 -24.04 -7.99
N GLY A 228 -32.08 -24.83 -7.25
CA GLY A 228 -31.80 -24.55 -5.85
C GLY A 228 -31.04 -23.24 -5.66
N VAL A 229 -31.38 -22.51 -4.61
CA VAL A 229 -30.71 -21.25 -4.21
C VAL A 229 -30.31 -21.39 -2.76
N PHE A 230 -29.08 -21.03 -2.45
CA PHE A 230 -28.63 -20.92 -1.06
C PHE A 230 -27.98 -19.56 -0.80
N LEU A 231 -28.01 -19.13 0.46
CA LEU A 231 -27.32 -17.93 0.91
C LEU A 231 -25.81 -18.19 0.87
N TYR A 232 -25.09 -17.50 -0.01
CA TYR A 232 -23.65 -17.67 -0.22
C TYR A 232 -22.81 -16.78 0.72
N GLN A 233 -23.29 -15.56 0.98
CA GLN A 233 -22.64 -14.60 1.86
C GLN A 233 -23.70 -13.91 2.72
N MET A 234 -23.44 -13.85 4.02
CA MET A 234 -24.23 -13.06 4.96
C MET A 234 -23.71 -11.61 4.94
N GLY A 235 -24.59 -10.67 4.66
CA GLY A 235 -24.29 -9.25 4.65
C GLY A 235 -24.51 -8.60 6.01
N ASN A 236 -23.94 -7.40 6.18
CA ASN A 236 -24.20 -6.57 7.36
C ASN A 236 -24.87 -5.26 6.92
N PRO A 237 -26.20 -5.09 7.07
CA PRO A 237 -26.89 -3.88 6.69
C PRO A 237 -26.50 -2.66 7.53
N ASN A 238 -25.87 -2.87 8.70
CA ASN A 238 -25.38 -1.81 9.58
C ASN A 238 -23.93 -1.40 9.26
N LEU A 239 -23.29 -2.00 8.25
CA LEU A 239 -21.92 -1.68 7.88
C LEU A 239 -21.81 -0.21 7.48
N LYS A 240 -20.95 0.52 8.17
CA LYS A 240 -20.74 1.96 8.03
C LYS A 240 -19.29 2.30 7.69
N TRP A 241 -19.05 3.57 7.37
CA TRP A 241 -17.72 4.09 7.08
C TRP A 241 -16.77 3.93 8.26
N GLU A 242 -15.52 3.53 8.00
CA GLU A 242 -14.43 3.75 8.95
C GLU A 242 -14.24 5.26 9.12
N ARG A 243 -14.13 5.73 10.36
CA ARG A 243 -14.00 7.14 10.68
C ARG A 243 -12.61 7.43 11.23
N LYS A 244 -11.92 8.41 10.63
CA LYS A 244 -10.59 8.83 11.04
C LYS A 244 -10.62 10.30 11.47
N TYR A 245 -10.38 10.54 12.74
CA TYR A 245 -10.13 11.86 13.31
C TYR A 245 -8.65 12.17 13.20
N THR A 246 -8.32 13.32 12.66
CA THR A 246 -6.94 13.78 12.49
C THR A 246 -6.77 15.16 13.09
N LEU A 247 -5.84 15.31 14.01
CA LEU A 247 -5.33 16.59 14.48
C LEU A 247 -3.92 16.76 13.91
N ASP A 248 -3.71 17.82 13.13
CA ASP A 248 -2.45 18.13 12.44
C ASP A 248 -1.95 19.51 12.84
N TYR A 249 -0.66 19.60 13.16
CA TYR A 249 0.08 20.84 13.40
C TYR A 249 1.15 20.98 12.33
N GLY A 250 1.26 22.14 11.73
CA GLY A 250 2.26 22.39 10.69
C GLY A 250 2.98 23.71 10.87
N VAL A 251 4.26 23.70 10.51
CA VAL A 251 5.08 24.91 10.39
C VAL A 251 5.80 24.91 9.04
N GLU A 252 5.81 26.05 8.39
CA GLU A 252 6.55 26.29 7.15
C GLU A 252 7.51 27.45 7.36
N ILE A 253 8.78 27.24 7.06
CA ILE A 253 9.87 28.20 7.27
C ILE A 253 10.63 28.37 5.96
N GLY A 254 10.67 29.57 5.43
CA GLY A 254 11.55 29.98 4.35
C GLY A 254 12.67 30.87 4.89
N LEU A 255 13.90 30.60 4.53
CA LEU A 255 15.07 31.34 4.98
C LEU A 255 15.84 31.89 3.79
N TRP A 256 16.43 33.10 3.98
CA TRP A 256 17.31 33.75 3.01
C TRP A 256 16.70 33.85 1.60
N HIS A 257 15.51 34.43 1.49
CA HIS A 257 14.77 34.55 0.22
C HIS A 257 14.49 33.19 -0.41
N ASP A 258 13.97 32.24 0.41
CA ASP A 258 13.63 30.85 0.05
C ASP A 258 14.81 30.02 -0.49
N LYS A 259 16.06 30.39 -0.12
CA LYS A 259 17.19 29.49 -0.37
C LYS A 259 17.07 28.19 0.41
N ILE A 260 16.52 28.24 1.63
CA ILE A 260 16.18 27.07 2.43
C ILE A 260 14.69 27.15 2.75
N TYR A 261 13.96 26.10 2.41
CA TYR A 261 12.57 25.90 2.75
C TYR A 261 12.43 24.63 3.59
N LEU A 262 11.84 24.77 4.77
CA LEU A 262 11.54 23.68 5.69
C LEU A 262 10.03 23.65 5.95
N LYS A 263 9.43 22.48 5.77
CA LYS A 263 8.07 22.19 6.21
C LYS A 263 8.11 21.06 7.22
N ALA A 264 7.51 21.28 8.37
CA ALA A 264 7.38 20.28 9.41
C ALA A 264 5.91 20.12 9.79
N SER A 265 5.47 18.88 10.00
CA SER A 265 4.15 18.59 10.54
C SER A 265 4.22 17.49 11.60
N ALA A 266 3.27 17.56 12.54
CA ALA A 266 3.05 16.54 13.54
C ALA A 266 1.56 16.24 13.61
N TYR A 267 1.20 14.96 13.72
CA TYR A 267 -0.19 14.53 13.71
C TYR A 267 -0.54 13.51 14.80
N ASP A 268 -1.79 13.57 15.23
CA ASP A 268 -2.47 12.54 16.03
C ASP A 268 -3.71 12.09 15.25
N GLU A 269 -3.71 10.86 14.79
CA GLU A 269 -4.81 10.25 14.06
C GLU A 269 -5.44 9.12 14.86
N ARG A 270 -6.77 9.08 14.92
CA ARG A 270 -7.54 8.01 15.56
C ARG A 270 -8.56 7.46 14.59
N THR A 271 -8.35 6.24 14.18
CA THR A 271 -9.32 5.49 13.35
C THR A 271 -10.21 4.67 14.27
N ILE A 272 -11.51 4.86 14.14
CA ILE A 272 -12.54 4.12 14.85
C ILE A 272 -13.46 3.43 13.84
N ASP A 273 -14.24 2.47 14.31
CA ASP A 273 -15.14 1.68 13.44
C ASP A 273 -14.37 0.95 12.31
N LEU A 274 -13.17 0.42 12.62
CA LEU A 274 -12.40 -0.39 11.66
C LEU A 274 -13.25 -1.55 11.14
N ILE A 275 -13.25 -1.76 9.83
CA ILE A 275 -14.00 -2.85 9.21
C ILE A 275 -13.15 -4.11 9.22
N THR A 276 -13.59 -5.11 9.96
CA THR A 276 -12.91 -6.39 10.14
C THR A 276 -13.88 -7.56 9.92
N ASP A 277 -13.33 -8.76 9.69
CA ASP A 277 -14.14 -9.96 9.66
C ASP A 277 -14.53 -10.38 11.08
N TYR A 278 -15.82 -10.44 11.35
CA TYR A 278 -16.38 -10.97 12.60
C TYR A 278 -16.69 -12.46 12.43
N THR A 279 -16.03 -13.28 13.23
CA THR A 279 -16.27 -14.75 13.21
C THR A 279 -17.59 -15.06 13.86
N ILE A 280 -18.39 -15.87 13.18
CA ILE A 280 -19.68 -16.36 13.69
C ILE A 280 -19.66 -17.89 13.85
N PRO A 281 -20.50 -18.44 14.73
CA PRO A 281 -20.58 -19.89 14.92
C PRO A 281 -20.88 -20.62 13.61
N SER A 282 -20.16 -21.71 13.35
CA SER A 282 -20.32 -22.52 12.14
C SER A 282 -21.74 -23.08 11.97
N SER A 283 -22.52 -23.15 13.04
CA SER A 283 -23.95 -23.53 13.01
C SER A 283 -24.82 -22.58 12.19
N THR A 284 -24.33 -21.35 11.90
CA THR A 284 -25.00 -20.40 11.00
C THR A 284 -24.79 -20.72 9.52
N GLY A 285 -23.88 -21.63 9.19
CA GLY A 285 -23.46 -21.95 7.83
C GLY A 285 -22.37 -21.02 7.28
N PHE A 286 -21.91 -20.04 8.05
CA PHE A 286 -20.89 -19.06 7.67
C PHE A 286 -19.74 -19.06 8.65
N THR A 287 -18.57 -18.62 8.19
CA THR A 287 -17.37 -18.47 9.04
C THR A 287 -17.23 -17.06 9.60
N SER A 288 -17.63 -16.06 8.82
CA SER A 288 -17.51 -14.64 9.22
C SER A 288 -18.41 -13.74 8.37
N TYR A 289 -18.64 -12.52 8.86
CA TYR A 289 -19.19 -11.40 8.10
C TYR A 289 -18.45 -10.11 8.48
N LYS A 290 -18.63 -9.04 7.70
CA LYS A 290 -17.96 -7.75 7.98
C LYS A 290 -18.67 -6.97 9.08
N GLU A 291 -17.88 -6.45 10.04
CA GLU A 291 -18.37 -5.64 11.16
C GLU A 291 -17.43 -4.45 11.41
N ASN A 292 -18.01 -3.33 11.88
CA ASN A 292 -17.24 -2.16 12.28
C ASN A 292 -16.77 -2.28 13.73
N MET A 293 -15.51 -2.59 13.96
CA MET A 293 -14.99 -2.87 15.29
C MET A 293 -13.51 -2.49 15.41
N GLY A 294 -13.12 -2.08 16.60
CA GLY A 294 -11.74 -1.76 16.91
C GLY A 294 -11.36 -0.28 16.72
N LYS A 295 -10.28 0.10 17.41
CA LYS A 295 -9.72 1.46 17.35
C LYS A 295 -8.21 1.42 17.25
N VAL A 296 -7.66 2.25 16.38
CA VAL A 296 -6.21 2.36 16.16
C VAL A 296 -5.81 3.83 16.20
N LYS A 297 -4.66 4.09 16.79
CA LYS A 297 -4.04 5.40 16.86
C LYS A 297 -2.75 5.42 16.05
N ASN A 298 -2.54 6.47 15.26
CA ASN A 298 -1.28 6.80 14.63
C ASN A 298 -0.81 8.17 15.12
N THR A 299 0.43 8.26 15.55
CA THR A 299 1.08 9.53 15.88
C THR A 299 2.37 9.63 15.11
N GLY A 300 2.63 10.78 14.50
CA GLY A 300 3.81 10.91 13.67
C GLY A 300 4.29 12.33 13.48
N VAL A 301 5.47 12.41 12.88
CA VAL A 301 6.09 13.66 12.45
C VAL A 301 6.60 13.50 11.03
N GLU A 302 6.48 14.55 10.24
CA GLU A 302 6.96 14.62 8.87
C GLU A 302 7.76 15.90 8.67
N LEU A 303 8.88 15.79 7.98
CA LEU A 303 9.76 16.91 7.63
C LEU A 303 10.02 16.88 6.13
N GLU A 304 10.00 18.04 5.50
CA GLU A 304 10.41 18.26 4.12
C GLU A 304 11.41 19.43 4.08
N LEU A 305 12.56 19.22 3.47
CA LEU A 305 13.62 20.20 3.31
C LEU A 305 13.91 20.39 1.82
N ARG A 306 13.97 21.64 1.39
CA ARG A 306 14.53 22.04 0.09
C ARG A 306 15.58 23.11 0.32
N ALA A 307 16.76 22.92 -0.22
CA ALA A 307 17.86 23.87 -0.07
C ALA A 307 18.49 24.18 -1.43
N ARG A 308 18.37 25.42 -1.87
CA ARG A 308 19.04 25.96 -3.06
C ARG A 308 20.40 26.48 -2.65
N LEU A 309 21.41 25.59 -2.73
CA LEU A 309 22.75 25.89 -2.24
C LEU A 309 23.50 26.85 -3.14
N TYR A 310 23.26 26.75 -4.46
CA TYR A 310 23.86 27.62 -5.44
C TYR A 310 22.91 27.86 -6.60
N SER A 311 22.82 29.12 -7.06
CA SER A 311 21.99 29.46 -8.22
C SER A 311 22.55 30.74 -8.86
N ASP A 312 23.02 30.63 -10.09
CA ASP A 312 23.39 31.74 -10.94
C ASP A 312 22.83 31.56 -12.36
N ARG A 313 23.29 32.34 -13.34
CA ARG A 313 22.83 32.28 -14.72
C ARG A 313 23.09 30.91 -15.40
N ASN A 314 24.12 30.18 -14.98
CA ASN A 314 24.58 28.95 -15.61
C ASN A 314 24.38 27.73 -14.74
N TRP A 315 24.40 27.89 -13.42
CA TRP A 315 24.37 26.80 -12.46
C TRP A 315 23.14 26.86 -11.56
N LEU A 316 22.54 25.70 -11.31
CA LEU A 316 21.59 25.50 -10.24
C LEU A 316 22.00 24.23 -9.49
N PHE A 317 22.22 24.37 -8.17
CA PHE A 317 22.42 23.22 -7.29
C PHE A 317 21.41 23.28 -6.14
N GLN A 318 20.51 22.31 -6.12
CA GLN A 318 19.43 22.19 -5.14
C GLN A 318 19.44 20.82 -4.51
N LEU A 319 19.35 20.78 -3.19
CA LEU A 319 19.10 19.57 -2.41
C LEU A 319 17.63 19.51 -1.98
N TYR A 320 17.12 18.30 -1.85
CA TYR A 320 15.84 18.06 -1.22
C TYR A 320 15.93 16.82 -0.31
N GLY A 321 15.10 16.80 0.71
CA GLY A 321 15.02 15.68 1.63
C GLY A 321 13.66 15.64 2.31
N SER A 322 13.22 14.44 2.64
CA SER A 322 12.02 14.20 3.43
C SER A 322 12.34 13.19 4.53
N PHE A 323 11.65 13.32 5.64
CA PHE A 323 11.70 12.38 6.74
C PHE A 323 10.28 12.20 7.28
N ALA A 324 9.91 10.96 7.55
CA ALA A 324 8.63 10.61 8.20
C ALA A 324 8.86 9.55 9.26
N ARG A 325 8.17 9.72 10.38
CA ARG A 325 8.06 8.75 11.45
C ARG A 325 6.61 8.59 11.83
N ASN A 326 6.11 7.36 11.87
CA ASN A 326 4.78 7.02 12.36
C ASN A 326 4.89 5.98 13.47
N LYS A 327 4.09 6.14 14.53
CA LYS A 327 3.88 5.13 15.57
C LYS A 327 2.42 4.70 15.53
N ASN A 328 2.18 3.45 15.16
CA ASN A 328 0.87 2.82 15.21
C ASN A 328 0.64 2.17 16.57
N THR A 329 -0.58 2.25 17.11
CA THR A 329 -0.96 1.62 18.38
C THR A 329 -2.42 1.20 18.33
N ILE A 330 -2.69 -0.06 18.60
CA ILE A 330 -4.05 -0.59 18.77
C ILE A 330 -4.57 -0.11 20.12
N ILE A 331 -5.65 0.68 20.12
CA ILE A 331 -6.27 1.19 21.34
C ILE A 331 -7.28 0.18 21.89
N GLU A 332 -8.06 -0.43 21.00
CA GLU A 332 -9.12 -1.36 21.34
C GLU A 332 -9.23 -2.45 20.29
N ILE A 333 -9.20 -3.71 20.73
CA ILE A 333 -9.41 -4.86 19.86
C ILE A 333 -10.88 -5.26 19.83
N SER A 334 -11.35 -5.61 18.66
CA SER A 334 -12.70 -6.15 18.45
C SER A 334 -12.80 -7.61 18.88
N GLN A 335 -14.03 -8.11 19.01
CA GLN A 335 -14.25 -9.54 19.21
C GLN A 335 -13.69 -10.34 18.01
N ALA A 336 -13.86 -9.86 16.79
CA ALA A 336 -13.29 -10.47 15.58
C ALA A 336 -11.76 -10.61 15.63
N MET A 337 -11.07 -9.62 16.17
CA MET A 337 -9.61 -9.68 16.37
C MET A 337 -9.24 -10.70 17.45
N ARG A 338 -10.02 -10.83 18.51
CA ARG A 338 -9.85 -11.88 19.52
C ARG A 338 -10.06 -13.28 18.93
N ASP A 339 -11.10 -13.44 18.14
CA ASP A 339 -11.41 -14.71 17.48
C ASP A 339 -10.36 -15.08 16.42
N TYR A 340 -9.81 -14.08 15.72
CA TYR A 340 -8.66 -14.27 14.84
C TYR A 340 -7.44 -14.78 15.63
N ASN A 341 -7.13 -14.17 16.77
CA ASN A 341 -6.04 -14.63 17.63
C ASN A 341 -6.22 -16.08 18.05
N LYS A 342 -7.44 -16.49 18.44
CA LYS A 342 -7.75 -17.88 18.77
C LYS A 342 -7.54 -18.82 17.59
N ARG A 343 -7.99 -18.46 16.37
CA ARG A 343 -7.73 -19.26 15.17
C ARG A 343 -6.25 -19.43 14.88
N VAL A 344 -5.45 -18.38 15.07
CA VAL A 344 -4.00 -18.47 14.95
C VAL A 344 -3.44 -19.46 16.00
N GLU A 345 -3.93 -19.44 17.23
CA GLU A 345 -3.54 -20.38 18.27
C GLU A 345 -3.95 -21.82 17.92
N GLU A 346 -5.15 -22.02 17.43
CA GLU A 346 -5.67 -23.33 16.97
C GLU A 346 -4.85 -23.92 15.80
N LEU A 347 -4.33 -23.08 14.88
CA LEU A 347 -3.45 -23.53 13.80
C LEU A 347 -2.19 -24.25 14.31
N PHE A 348 -1.77 -23.94 15.53
CA PHE A 348 -0.55 -24.45 16.15
C PHE A 348 -0.81 -25.46 17.27
N SER A 349 -2.08 -25.70 17.66
CA SER A 349 -2.43 -26.62 18.74
C SER A 349 -1.96 -28.06 18.52
N GLY A 350 -1.75 -28.46 17.27
CA GLY A 350 -1.22 -29.78 16.92
C GLY A 350 0.30 -29.86 16.79
N TYR A 351 1.05 -28.84 17.22
CA TYR A 351 2.52 -28.88 17.16
C TYR A 351 3.08 -29.96 18.07
N ASN A 352 3.89 -30.83 17.47
CA ASN A 352 4.66 -31.86 18.18
C ASN A 352 6.16 -31.58 17.98
N PRO A 353 6.93 -31.32 19.06
CA PRO A 353 8.34 -30.98 18.98
C PRO A 353 9.24 -32.09 18.40
N GLU A 354 8.71 -33.30 18.20
CA GLU A 354 9.47 -34.46 17.68
C GLU A 354 9.15 -34.79 16.21
N SER A 355 8.02 -34.32 15.68
CA SER A 355 7.52 -34.79 14.36
C SER A 355 6.89 -33.73 13.47
N SER A 356 6.70 -32.48 13.94
CA SER A 356 6.05 -31.44 13.13
C SER A 356 6.99 -30.86 12.07
N SER A 357 6.77 -31.24 10.81
CA SER A 357 7.55 -30.81 9.64
C SER A 357 6.85 -29.78 8.75
N ASP A 358 5.65 -29.34 9.11
CA ASP A 358 4.89 -28.36 8.30
C ASP A 358 5.56 -26.96 8.36
N SER A 359 5.79 -26.39 7.19
CA SER A 359 6.40 -25.05 7.01
C SER A 359 5.61 -23.91 7.66
N LYS A 360 4.32 -24.13 7.99
CA LYS A 360 3.51 -23.11 8.70
C LYS A 360 4.11 -22.73 10.05
N TYR A 361 4.79 -23.63 10.73
CA TYR A 361 5.41 -23.37 12.03
C TYR A 361 6.59 -22.38 11.96
N ALA A 362 7.27 -22.32 10.82
CA ALA A 362 8.37 -21.39 10.59
C ALA A 362 7.91 -19.94 10.28
N LYS A 363 6.61 -19.72 10.07
CA LYS A 363 6.05 -18.43 9.69
C LYS A 363 5.54 -17.66 10.89
N THR A 364 5.71 -16.34 10.83
CA THR A 364 5.06 -15.43 11.79
C THR A 364 3.64 -15.12 11.34
N TYR A 365 2.73 -15.01 12.30
CA TYR A 365 1.36 -14.57 12.07
C TYR A 365 1.10 -13.32 12.91
N LEU A 366 0.31 -12.40 12.37
CA LEU A 366 -0.11 -11.23 13.10
C LEU A 366 -1.06 -11.67 14.24
N LYS A 367 -0.93 -11.03 15.39
CA LYS A 367 -1.89 -11.11 16.49
C LYS A 367 -2.29 -9.69 16.90
N TYR A 368 -3.46 -9.55 17.48
CA TYR A 368 -3.99 -8.24 17.87
C TYR A 368 -4.07 -8.14 19.38
N TYR A 369 -3.30 -7.23 19.97
CA TYR A 369 -3.35 -6.90 21.38
C TYR A 369 -3.36 -5.39 21.57
N GLU A 370 -4.09 -4.93 22.57
CA GLU A 370 -4.11 -3.52 22.96
C GLU A 370 -2.71 -3.07 23.38
N GLY A 371 -2.30 -1.89 22.92
CA GLY A 371 -0.94 -1.37 23.09
C GLY A 371 0.08 -1.85 22.05
N ALA A 372 -0.22 -2.90 21.29
CA ALA A 372 0.61 -3.39 20.19
C ALA A 372 0.42 -2.54 18.91
N SER A 373 1.27 -2.78 17.90
CA SER A 373 1.14 -2.23 16.56
C SER A 373 0.47 -3.24 15.63
N LEU A 374 -0.23 -2.75 14.60
CA LEU A 374 -0.73 -3.59 13.50
C LEU A 374 0.39 -4.23 12.67
N THR A 375 1.63 -3.80 12.86
CA THR A 375 2.84 -4.28 12.18
C THR A 375 3.77 -5.06 13.09
N SER A 376 3.33 -5.40 14.31
CA SER A 376 4.10 -6.20 15.27
C SER A 376 4.36 -7.61 14.75
N ILE A 377 5.57 -8.09 14.95
CA ILE A 377 5.98 -9.47 14.64
C ILE A 377 5.84 -10.29 15.90
N TYR A 378 5.14 -11.42 15.81
CA TYR A 378 4.94 -12.33 16.93
C TYR A 378 5.72 -13.62 16.74
N GLY A 379 6.28 -14.13 17.81
CA GLY A 379 7.01 -15.39 17.85
C GLY A 379 7.53 -15.68 19.26
N MET A 380 8.19 -16.78 19.42
CA MET A 380 8.81 -17.14 20.68
C MET A 380 10.17 -16.45 20.85
N LYS A 381 10.47 -15.92 22.03
CA LYS A 381 11.75 -15.29 22.29
C LYS A 381 12.85 -16.34 22.36
N SER A 382 13.84 -16.28 21.48
CA SER A 382 14.98 -17.20 21.43
C SER A 382 16.16 -16.66 22.25
N LEU A 383 16.84 -17.56 22.92
CA LEU A 383 18.13 -17.34 23.59
C LEU A 383 19.31 -17.86 22.76
N GLY A 384 19.04 -18.42 21.55
CA GLY A 384 20.04 -18.97 20.66
C GLY A 384 20.06 -20.49 20.64
N ILE A 385 21.13 -21.05 20.08
CA ILE A 385 21.34 -22.49 19.98
C ILE A 385 22.15 -22.98 21.19
N SER A 386 21.66 -24.05 21.81
CA SER A 386 22.36 -24.71 22.93
C SER A 386 23.70 -25.30 22.46
N PRO A 387 24.84 -24.92 23.06
CA PRO A 387 26.12 -25.53 22.75
C PRO A 387 26.22 -27.03 23.07
N THR A 388 25.36 -27.50 23.99
CA THR A 388 25.39 -28.91 24.45
C THR A 388 24.73 -29.87 23.48
N ASN A 389 23.60 -29.49 22.87
CA ASN A 389 22.78 -30.43 22.08
C ASN A 389 22.34 -29.89 20.72
N GLY A 390 22.72 -28.64 20.36
CA GLY A 390 22.39 -28.03 19.09
C GLY A 390 20.93 -27.65 18.88
N LYS A 391 20.09 -27.76 19.93
CA LYS A 391 18.68 -27.32 19.90
C LYS A 391 18.54 -25.82 20.21
N GLU A 392 17.51 -25.19 19.69
CA GLU A 392 17.17 -23.81 20.03
C GLU A 392 16.59 -23.72 21.45
N ILE A 393 17.02 -22.72 22.19
CA ILE A 393 16.58 -22.44 23.55
C ILE A 393 15.66 -21.23 23.52
N TYR A 394 14.52 -21.32 24.19
CA TYR A 394 13.49 -20.29 24.23
C TYR A 394 13.26 -19.77 25.64
N LEU A 395 12.80 -18.53 25.73
CA LEU A 395 12.33 -17.91 26.94
C LEU A 395 10.79 -17.86 26.93
N ARG A 396 10.15 -18.49 27.91
CA ARG A 396 8.70 -18.43 28.11
C ARG A 396 8.27 -17.07 28.66
N ARG A 397 6.97 -16.78 28.60
CA ARG A 397 6.38 -15.53 29.15
C ARG A 397 6.60 -15.39 30.65
N ASN A 398 6.63 -16.49 31.39
CA ASN A 398 6.90 -16.52 32.85
C ASN A 398 8.38 -16.38 33.21
N GLY A 399 9.28 -16.33 32.24
CA GLY A 399 10.73 -16.21 32.43
C GLY A 399 11.48 -17.55 32.46
N ASP A 400 10.78 -18.69 32.38
CA ASP A 400 11.43 -20.01 32.34
C ASP A 400 12.11 -20.25 30.99
N VAL A 401 13.19 -21.02 31.04
CA VAL A 401 13.95 -21.46 29.87
C VAL A 401 13.47 -22.84 29.43
N THR A 402 13.29 -23.04 28.13
CA THR A 402 12.82 -24.31 27.54
C THR A 402 13.47 -24.52 26.16
N ASP A 403 13.60 -25.76 25.74
CA ASP A 403 13.93 -26.16 24.36
C ASP A 403 12.68 -26.54 23.53
N VAL A 404 11.49 -26.45 24.12
CA VAL A 404 10.23 -26.75 23.46
C VAL A 404 9.57 -25.45 22.97
N TRP A 405 9.42 -25.34 21.67
CA TRP A 405 8.68 -24.24 21.06
C TRP A 405 7.18 -24.39 21.24
N SER A 406 6.49 -23.27 21.50
CA SER A 406 5.02 -23.23 21.61
C SER A 406 4.48 -21.88 21.12
N ALA A 407 3.41 -21.91 20.33
CA ALA A 407 2.74 -20.69 19.88
C ALA A 407 2.00 -19.96 21.02
N ASP A 408 1.65 -20.65 22.10
CA ASP A 408 1.02 -20.06 23.27
C ASP A 408 1.96 -19.11 24.01
N GLU A 409 3.27 -19.31 23.85
CA GLU A 409 4.32 -18.51 24.46
C GLU A 409 4.78 -17.33 23.57
N TRP A 410 4.10 -17.10 22.47
CA TRP A 410 4.43 -15.99 21.57
C TRP A 410 4.31 -14.64 22.26
N THR A 411 5.30 -13.80 21.99
CA THR A 411 5.38 -12.41 22.42
C THR A 411 5.71 -11.52 21.21
N ILE A 412 5.69 -10.20 21.39
CA ILE A 412 6.18 -9.29 20.37
C ILE A 412 7.70 -9.41 20.32
N ILE A 413 8.23 -9.87 19.19
CA ILE A 413 9.66 -10.07 18.94
C ILE A 413 10.25 -9.01 17.99
N GLY A 414 9.42 -8.16 17.41
CA GLY A 414 9.82 -7.05 16.56
C GLY A 414 8.63 -6.26 16.04
N ASP A 415 8.91 -5.21 15.27
CA ASP A 415 7.91 -4.41 14.55
C ASP A 415 8.44 -4.04 13.17
N THR A 416 7.67 -4.32 12.12
CA THR A 416 8.07 -4.03 10.75
C THR A 416 8.01 -2.54 10.41
N ALA A 417 7.27 -1.74 11.19
CA ALA A 417 7.21 -0.30 10.99
C ALA A 417 8.59 0.35 11.21
N PRO A 418 9.12 1.10 10.23
CA PRO A 418 10.39 1.79 10.40
C PRO A 418 10.27 2.90 11.45
N LYS A 419 11.34 3.12 12.22
CA LYS A 419 11.46 4.28 13.12
C LYS A 419 11.64 5.58 12.38
N GLY A 420 12.10 5.52 11.14
CA GLY A 420 12.19 6.63 10.22
C GLY A 420 12.35 6.15 8.79
N GLN A 421 11.75 6.92 7.87
CA GLN A 421 11.84 6.69 6.43
C GLN A 421 11.77 8.01 5.69
N GLY A 422 12.25 8.02 4.47
CA GLY A 422 12.16 9.20 3.64
C GLY A 422 12.94 9.09 2.35
N SER A 423 13.12 10.25 1.74
CA SER A 423 13.90 10.41 0.52
C SER A 423 14.87 11.59 0.65
N PHE A 424 15.95 11.53 -0.09
CA PHE A 424 16.80 12.70 -0.33
C PHE A 424 17.37 12.63 -1.74
N GLY A 425 17.81 13.78 -2.22
CA GLY A 425 18.38 13.82 -3.54
C GLY A 425 18.83 15.23 -3.92
N TYR A 426 19.24 15.37 -5.17
CA TYR A 426 19.69 16.63 -5.69
C TYR A 426 19.27 16.86 -7.12
N THR A 427 19.16 18.14 -7.47
CA THR A 427 19.09 18.65 -8.83
C THR A 427 20.35 19.46 -9.08
N LEU A 428 21.10 19.11 -10.11
CA LEU A 428 22.25 19.86 -10.59
C LEU A 428 22.00 20.25 -12.05
N SER A 429 22.02 21.52 -12.34
CA SER A 429 21.92 21.99 -13.73
C SER A 429 23.11 22.87 -14.06
N TYR A 430 23.68 22.64 -15.22
CA TYR A 430 24.72 23.47 -15.81
C TYR A 430 24.37 23.83 -17.25
N LYS A 431 23.97 25.06 -17.48
CA LYS A 431 23.49 25.52 -18.80
C LYS A 431 22.35 24.61 -19.31
N GLN A 432 22.60 23.84 -20.36
CA GLN A 432 21.63 22.94 -21.01
C GLN A 432 21.56 21.55 -20.39
N LEU A 433 22.56 21.17 -19.61
CA LEU A 433 22.61 19.87 -18.94
C LEU A 433 21.92 19.96 -17.59
N SER A 434 21.03 19.04 -17.28
CA SER A 434 20.43 18.86 -15.97
C SER A 434 20.55 17.41 -15.51
N MET A 435 20.81 17.23 -14.23
CA MET A 435 20.94 15.95 -13.57
C MET A 435 20.08 15.94 -12.31
N PHE A 436 19.29 14.90 -12.16
CA PHE A 436 18.45 14.66 -11.01
C PHE A 436 18.76 13.28 -10.43
N ALA A 437 19.00 13.19 -9.14
CA ALA A 437 19.20 11.93 -8.45
C ALA A 437 18.29 11.82 -7.23
N SER A 438 17.72 10.64 -7.00
CA SER A 438 16.83 10.36 -5.89
C SER A 438 17.25 9.10 -5.14
N PHE A 439 17.28 9.21 -3.82
CA PHE A 439 17.59 8.13 -2.89
C PHE A 439 16.41 7.94 -1.95
N LEU A 440 16.09 6.68 -1.64
CA LEU A 440 15.12 6.30 -0.63
C LEU A 440 15.85 5.63 0.53
N TYR A 441 15.40 5.89 1.74
CA TYR A 441 15.95 5.25 2.92
C TYR A 441 14.88 4.87 3.93
N THR A 442 15.12 3.76 4.64
CA THR A 442 14.34 3.35 5.81
C THR A 442 15.30 2.87 6.89
N PHE A 443 14.95 3.08 8.16
CA PHE A 443 15.75 2.58 9.26
C PHE A 443 14.92 2.27 10.50
N GLY A 444 15.43 1.35 11.32
CA GLY A 444 14.94 1.03 12.64
C GLY A 444 13.71 0.13 12.70
N GLY A 445 13.19 -0.32 11.56
CA GLY A 445 12.20 -1.40 11.49
C GLY A 445 12.85 -2.77 11.69
N ASP A 446 12.05 -3.76 11.97
CA ASP A 446 12.44 -5.16 12.04
C ASP A 446 11.88 -5.92 10.84
N ALA A 447 12.53 -6.99 10.43
CA ALA A 447 11.95 -7.93 9.48
C ALA A 447 12.25 -9.35 9.94
N TYR A 448 11.26 -10.21 9.81
CA TYR A 448 11.45 -11.65 9.96
C TYR A 448 12.01 -12.20 8.66
N ASN A 449 13.23 -12.75 8.72
CA ASN A 449 13.94 -13.23 7.54
C ASN A 449 13.45 -14.62 7.12
N ASN A 450 12.36 -14.67 6.36
CA ASN A 450 11.77 -15.91 5.86
C ASN A 450 12.76 -16.75 5.02
N THR A 451 13.62 -16.09 4.24
CA THR A 451 14.63 -16.79 3.44
C THR A 451 15.61 -17.55 4.35
N LEU A 452 16.08 -16.91 5.42
CA LEU A 452 16.97 -17.53 6.38
C LEU A 452 16.34 -18.75 7.06
N VAL A 453 15.04 -18.64 7.40
CA VAL A 453 14.31 -19.76 8.02
C VAL A 453 14.07 -20.88 7.03
N SER A 454 13.58 -20.58 5.83
CA SER A 454 13.13 -21.60 4.88
C SER A 454 14.29 -22.25 4.10
N TYR A 455 15.24 -21.43 3.61
CA TYR A 455 16.29 -21.90 2.71
C TYR A 455 17.64 -22.14 3.38
N VAL A 456 17.80 -21.73 4.64
CA VAL A 456 19.04 -21.97 5.40
C VAL A 456 18.79 -22.86 6.59
N GLU A 457 17.90 -22.47 7.52
CA GLU A 457 17.64 -23.23 8.75
C GLU A 457 16.92 -24.55 8.48
N ASN A 458 15.78 -24.50 7.78
CA ASN A 458 14.92 -25.64 7.45
C ASN A 458 15.15 -26.15 6.02
N ALA A 459 16.34 -25.95 5.45
CA ALA A 459 16.65 -26.28 4.07
C ALA A 459 16.42 -27.76 3.75
N ASP A 460 15.68 -28.06 2.67
CA ASP A 460 15.55 -29.42 2.14
C ASP A 460 16.71 -29.74 1.18
N ILE A 461 17.80 -30.21 1.75
CA ILE A 461 19.04 -30.53 1.00
C ILE A 461 18.89 -31.75 0.06
N LYS A 462 17.77 -32.47 0.12
CA LYS A 462 17.53 -33.64 -0.75
C LYS A 462 16.86 -33.25 -2.06
N ASN A 463 15.92 -32.30 -1.98
CA ASN A 463 15.00 -32.00 -3.08
C ASN A 463 15.27 -30.63 -3.70
N ASP A 464 15.92 -29.70 -2.97
CA ASP A 464 16.10 -28.32 -3.40
C ASP A 464 17.57 -27.93 -3.56
N ASN A 465 17.83 -26.97 -4.45
CA ASN A 465 19.08 -26.22 -4.46
C ASN A 465 19.11 -25.29 -3.25
N VAL A 466 20.04 -25.54 -2.33
CA VAL A 466 20.11 -24.80 -1.06
C VAL A 466 21.15 -23.68 -1.09
N ASP A 467 20.95 -22.68 -0.25
CA ASP A 467 21.92 -21.59 -0.06
C ASP A 467 23.22 -22.13 0.56
N LYS A 468 24.36 -21.63 0.12
CA LYS A 468 25.67 -22.02 0.69
C LYS A 468 25.80 -21.76 2.20
N ARG A 469 24.99 -20.83 2.75
CA ARG A 469 24.92 -20.56 4.19
C ARG A 469 24.44 -21.76 5.00
N VAL A 470 23.79 -22.74 4.37
CA VAL A 470 23.38 -24.01 5.02
C VAL A 470 24.57 -24.71 5.67
N LEU A 471 25.76 -24.57 5.11
CA LEU A 471 27.01 -25.18 5.64
C LEU A 471 27.73 -24.28 6.64
N LEU A 472 27.33 -23.04 6.79
CA LEU A 472 28.00 -22.06 7.62
C LEU A 472 27.29 -21.92 8.98
N ASP A 473 28.10 -21.74 10.04
CA ASP A 473 27.63 -21.40 11.39
C ASP A 473 26.55 -22.34 11.96
N ARG A 474 26.66 -23.64 11.63
CA ARG A 474 25.81 -24.71 12.15
C ARG A 474 26.48 -25.51 13.24
N TRP A 475 25.68 -25.86 14.23
CA TRP A 475 26.10 -26.76 15.30
C TRP A 475 26.39 -28.16 14.74
N GLN A 476 27.56 -28.74 15.08
CA GLN A 476 28.01 -30.06 14.64
C GLN A 476 28.36 -30.96 15.81
N LYS A 477 28.89 -30.41 16.91
CA LYS A 477 29.34 -31.16 18.08
C LYS A 477 29.16 -30.34 19.37
N PRO A 478 29.05 -31.02 20.54
CA PRO A 478 29.01 -30.35 21.82
C PRO A 478 30.17 -29.36 22.01
N GLY A 479 29.83 -28.16 22.46
CA GLY A 479 30.74 -27.04 22.64
C GLY A 479 30.72 -26.02 21.49
N ASP A 480 30.10 -26.31 20.37
CA ASP A 480 29.98 -25.35 19.26
C ASP A 480 29.00 -24.19 19.62
N ILE A 481 29.48 -22.96 19.42
CA ILE A 481 28.68 -21.75 19.56
C ILE A 481 28.28 -21.29 18.16
N THR A 482 27.00 -21.43 17.80
CA THR A 482 26.52 -21.22 16.43
C THR A 482 25.19 -20.53 16.42
N THR A 483 24.78 -19.98 15.26
CA THR A 483 23.46 -19.34 15.09
C THR A 483 22.42 -20.28 14.47
N MET A 484 22.84 -21.41 13.88
CA MET A 484 21.95 -22.38 13.22
C MET A 484 21.99 -23.72 13.97
N LYS A 485 20.83 -24.39 14.02
CA LYS A 485 20.71 -25.71 14.64
C LYS A 485 21.46 -26.80 13.86
N ASP A 486 21.58 -27.99 14.46
CA ASP A 486 22.11 -29.16 13.78
C ASP A 486 21.28 -29.48 12.51
N ILE A 487 21.96 -29.65 11.37
CA ILE A 487 21.30 -29.99 10.10
C ILE A 487 20.64 -31.37 10.13
N ARG A 488 21.08 -32.26 11.01
CA ARG A 488 20.47 -33.58 11.18
C ARG A 488 19.07 -33.49 11.81
N ASP A 489 18.78 -32.42 12.55
CA ASP A 489 17.46 -32.14 13.16
C ASP A 489 16.52 -31.46 12.16
N ARG A 490 16.22 -32.13 11.05
CA ARG A 490 15.34 -31.63 9.99
C ARG A 490 13.95 -32.28 9.95
N ASN A 491 13.71 -33.27 10.81
CA ASN A 491 12.39 -33.89 10.95
C ASN A 491 11.39 -32.93 11.61
N VAL A 492 11.89 -31.89 12.25
CA VAL A 492 11.10 -30.85 12.93
C VAL A 492 11.44 -29.48 12.34
N THR A 493 10.42 -28.80 11.84
CA THR A 493 10.54 -27.42 11.37
C THR A 493 10.83 -26.48 12.55
N THR A 494 11.88 -25.68 12.45
CA THR A 494 12.17 -24.63 13.43
C THR A 494 11.02 -23.62 13.46
N GLY A 495 10.43 -23.41 14.62
CA GLY A 495 9.30 -22.53 14.81
C GLY A 495 9.67 -21.04 14.78
N ALA A 496 8.66 -20.19 14.58
CA ALA A 496 8.86 -18.74 14.53
C ALA A 496 9.46 -18.20 15.84
N SER A 497 10.64 -17.60 15.75
CA SER A 497 11.39 -17.10 16.91
C SER A 497 12.12 -15.79 16.63
N SER A 498 12.55 -15.10 17.69
CA SER A 498 13.28 -13.83 17.59
C SER A 498 14.66 -13.98 16.94
N ARG A 499 15.19 -15.19 16.82
CA ARG A 499 16.49 -15.48 16.19
C ARG A 499 16.53 -15.05 14.72
N PHE A 500 15.40 -15.07 14.04
CA PHE A 500 15.26 -14.69 12.63
C PHE A 500 14.75 -13.25 12.43
N VAL A 501 14.55 -12.50 13.51
CA VAL A 501 14.22 -11.09 13.44
C VAL A 501 15.49 -10.26 13.31
N GLN A 502 15.59 -9.49 12.25
CA GLN A 502 16.75 -8.67 11.93
C GLN A 502 16.35 -7.21 11.75
N LYS A 503 17.25 -6.27 12.08
CA LYS A 503 17.03 -4.85 11.79
C LYS A 503 17.06 -4.62 10.29
N ASN A 504 15.99 -4.01 9.77
CA ASN A 504 15.82 -3.71 8.36
C ASN A 504 16.10 -2.23 8.09
N ASN A 505 17.36 -1.92 7.81
CA ASN A 505 17.75 -0.60 7.33
C ASN A 505 18.09 -0.70 5.85
N THR A 506 17.55 0.21 5.06
CA THR A 506 17.73 0.19 3.59
C THR A 506 18.15 1.55 3.07
N LEU A 507 18.98 1.53 2.04
CA LEU A 507 19.31 2.69 1.21
C LEU A 507 19.22 2.27 -0.25
N GLN A 508 18.38 2.96 -1.01
CA GLN A 508 18.17 2.67 -2.42
C GLN A 508 18.46 3.92 -3.25
N TRP A 509 19.31 3.81 -4.24
CA TRP A 509 19.43 4.81 -5.29
C TRP A 509 18.33 4.52 -6.32
N SER A 510 17.18 5.18 -6.14
CA SER A 510 15.96 4.83 -6.87
C SER A 510 15.97 5.31 -8.31
N SER A 511 16.51 6.51 -8.57
CA SER A 511 16.57 7.02 -9.94
C SER A 511 17.71 8.00 -10.15
N LEU A 512 18.22 8.01 -11.38
CA LEU A 512 19.11 9.03 -11.92
C LEU A 512 18.59 9.43 -13.30
N THR A 513 18.29 10.72 -13.48
CA THR A 513 17.89 11.28 -14.77
C THR A 513 18.88 12.32 -15.21
N MET A 514 19.42 12.19 -16.39
CA MET A 514 20.27 13.17 -17.05
C MET A 514 19.55 13.69 -18.28
N SER A 515 19.42 15.00 -18.44
CA SER A 515 18.73 15.61 -19.57
C SER A 515 19.57 16.70 -20.20
N TYR A 516 19.55 16.76 -21.51
CA TYR A 516 20.17 17.82 -22.30
C TYR A 516 19.15 18.51 -23.19
N ASN A 517 18.99 19.81 -23.01
CA ASN A 517 18.13 20.67 -23.83
C ASN A 517 18.98 21.33 -24.90
N PHE A 518 18.74 21.03 -26.16
CA PHE A 518 19.47 21.66 -27.27
C PHE A 518 19.09 23.14 -27.40
N ARG A 519 20.07 23.97 -27.74
CA ARG A 519 19.82 25.41 -27.98
C ARG A 519 19.10 25.61 -29.32
N PRO A 520 18.26 26.64 -29.46
CA PRO A 520 17.58 26.94 -30.72
C PRO A 520 18.55 27.11 -31.89
N GLU A 521 19.76 27.67 -31.67
CA GLU A 521 20.78 27.84 -32.70
C GLU A 521 21.26 26.50 -33.28
N GLN A 522 21.33 25.46 -32.46
CA GLN A 522 21.73 24.10 -32.88
C GLN A 522 20.62 23.39 -33.70
N LEU A 523 19.37 23.82 -33.49
CA LEU A 523 18.19 23.19 -34.07
C LEU A 523 17.73 23.84 -35.40
N LYS A 524 18.21 25.04 -35.71
CA LYS A 524 17.83 25.78 -36.92
C LYS A 524 17.97 24.97 -38.19
N LYS A 525 19.05 24.18 -38.34
CA LYS A 525 19.30 23.33 -39.51
C LYS A 525 18.32 22.14 -39.63
N LEU A 526 17.72 21.73 -38.50
CA LEU A 526 16.77 20.63 -38.40
C LEU A 526 15.31 21.08 -38.47
N HIS A 527 15.06 22.39 -38.57
CA HIS A 527 13.72 23.02 -38.56
C HIS A 527 12.91 22.62 -37.31
N LEU A 528 13.59 22.48 -36.16
CA LEU A 528 12.96 22.12 -34.91
C LEU A 528 12.93 23.35 -33.97
N SER A 529 11.81 23.51 -33.26
CA SER A 529 11.64 24.54 -32.23
C SER A 529 12.23 24.12 -30.88
N GLY A 530 12.28 22.82 -30.62
CA GLY A 530 12.88 22.29 -29.39
C GLY A 530 13.28 20.81 -29.53
N LEU A 531 14.37 20.45 -28.86
CA LEU A 531 14.82 19.06 -28.72
C LEU A 531 15.38 18.86 -27.31
N ARG A 532 14.86 17.85 -26.62
CA ARG A 532 15.37 17.40 -25.33
C ARG A 532 15.64 15.90 -25.39
N LEU A 533 16.85 15.52 -25.01
CA LEU A 533 17.21 14.13 -24.75
C LEU A 533 17.27 13.90 -23.26
N SER A 534 16.65 12.83 -22.79
CA SER A 534 16.68 12.45 -21.38
C SER A 534 17.03 10.96 -21.25
N PHE A 535 18.04 10.69 -20.45
CA PHE A 535 18.44 9.34 -20.09
C PHE A 535 18.10 9.09 -18.62
N THR A 536 17.27 8.08 -18.36
CA THR A 536 16.81 7.72 -17.02
C THR A 536 17.21 6.30 -16.69
N MET A 537 17.83 6.13 -15.54
CA MET A 537 18.17 4.84 -14.95
C MET A 537 17.40 4.70 -13.64
N ASN A 538 16.78 3.53 -13.40
CA ASN A 538 16.08 3.22 -12.16
C ASN A 538 16.73 2.05 -11.45
N ASP A 539 16.58 2.00 -10.12
CA ASP A 539 17.08 0.92 -9.27
C ASP A 539 18.58 0.63 -9.42
N LEU A 540 19.39 1.71 -9.42
CA LEU A 540 20.84 1.63 -9.64
C LEU A 540 21.56 0.87 -8.55
N PHE A 541 21.19 1.12 -7.29
CA PHE A 541 21.85 0.55 -6.13
C PHE A 541 20.83 0.32 -5.02
N TYR A 542 20.95 -0.81 -4.33
CA TYR A 542 20.20 -1.14 -3.15
C TYR A 542 21.12 -1.75 -2.10
N TRP A 543 21.15 -1.15 -0.93
CA TRP A 543 21.81 -1.66 0.24
C TRP A 543 20.79 -1.95 1.34
N SER A 544 20.99 -3.05 2.06
CA SER A 544 20.16 -3.46 3.18
C SER A 544 21.03 -4.12 4.24
N THR A 545 20.68 -3.92 5.51
CA THR A 545 21.26 -4.67 6.62
C THR A 545 20.86 -6.15 6.60
N ILE A 546 19.76 -6.45 5.90
CA ILE A 546 19.27 -7.82 5.71
C ILE A 546 19.65 -8.26 4.30
N ARG A 547 20.31 -9.41 4.19
CA ARG A 547 20.50 -10.04 2.89
C ARG A 547 19.16 -10.61 2.42
N GLN A 548 18.51 -9.87 1.54
CA GLN A 548 17.30 -10.31 0.82
C GLN A 548 17.73 -10.88 -0.53
N GLU A 549 17.19 -12.03 -0.87
CA GLU A 549 17.35 -12.58 -2.21
C GLU A 549 16.29 -11.95 -3.11
N ARG A 550 16.79 -11.31 -4.18
CA ARG A 550 15.94 -10.69 -5.20
C ARG A 550 15.93 -11.60 -6.42
N GLY A 551 14.77 -11.65 -7.09
CA GLY A 551 14.66 -12.37 -8.36
C GLY A 551 14.62 -13.88 -8.21
N LEU A 552 14.06 -14.40 -7.10
CA LEU A 552 13.82 -15.85 -6.95
C LEU A 552 12.80 -16.36 -7.96
N ASP A 553 11.73 -15.59 -8.20
CA ASP A 553 10.68 -15.93 -9.17
C ASP A 553 10.98 -15.34 -10.55
N TYR A 554 11.51 -14.11 -10.61
CA TYR A 554 11.92 -13.42 -11.81
C TYR A 554 13.31 -12.81 -11.65
N PRO A 555 14.15 -12.83 -12.70
CA PRO A 555 15.44 -12.17 -12.65
C PRO A 555 15.28 -10.68 -12.34
N TYR A 556 16.09 -10.17 -11.41
CA TYR A 556 16.11 -8.74 -11.13
C TYR A 556 16.69 -7.99 -12.33
N SER A 557 15.90 -7.07 -12.87
CA SER A 557 16.30 -6.25 -14.01
C SER A 557 16.45 -4.78 -13.62
N ARG A 558 17.45 -4.12 -14.19
CA ARG A 558 17.57 -2.66 -14.16
C ARG A 558 16.98 -2.08 -15.42
N SER A 559 16.26 -0.98 -15.32
CA SER A 559 15.69 -0.32 -16.49
C SER A 559 16.51 0.92 -16.87
N PHE A 560 16.71 1.07 -18.16
CA PHE A 560 17.37 2.20 -18.80
C PHE A 560 16.44 2.75 -19.86
N ASN A 561 16.06 4.01 -19.76
CA ASN A 561 15.13 4.65 -20.68
C ASN A 561 15.82 5.83 -21.35
N LEU A 562 15.79 5.87 -22.68
CA LEU A 562 16.16 7.04 -23.47
C LEU A 562 14.88 7.68 -24.02
N THR A 563 14.64 8.91 -23.62
CA THR A 563 13.46 9.67 -24.05
C THR A 563 13.90 10.85 -24.90
N THR A 564 13.27 10.99 -26.07
CA THR A 564 13.46 12.13 -26.96
C THR A 564 12.15 12.91 -27.03
N ASN A 565 12.21 14.20 -26.71
CA ASN A 565 11.08 15.12 -26.87
C ASN A 565 11.44 16.12 -27.98
N ILE A 566 10.62 16.13 -29.03
CA ILE A 566 10.82 16.96 -30.21
C ILE A 566 9.64 17.92 -30.33
N ILE A 567 9.94 19.20 -30.53
CA ILE A 567 8.96 20.26 -30.78
C ILE A 567 9.27 20.84 -32.15
N PHE A 568 8.31 20.75 -33.06
CA PHE A 568 8.40 21.24 -34.42
C PHE A 568 8.06 22.74 -34.54
#